data_b75e3d7ad4c39a3608f0618dc9136f52
#
_entry.id   b75e3d7ad4c39a3608f0618dc9136f52
#
_cell.length_a   1.000
_cell.length_b   1.000
_cell.length_c   1.000
_cell.angle_alpha   90.00
_cell.angle_beta   90.00
_cell.angle_gamma   90.00
#
_symmetry.space_group_name_H-M   'P 1'
#
loop_
_entity.id
_entity.type
_entity.pdbx_description
1 polymer ?
#
loop_
_entity_poly.entity_id
_entity_poly.type
_entity_poly.pdbx_seq_one_letter_code
_entity_poly.pdbx_strand_id
1 'polypeptide(L)'
;MKLVYGTIRTKHLIDFHRKKVIMVDHNEFSQSVEGIQDAQILEVVDHHKFANFQTNEATKIRTEPVGCTSTIVYGLYKEAKIEPDEKTALLMLSAILSDTLLFKSPTCTQRDIEVAKDLAKLAKIKDIEKY
;
A
#
# COMPACT_ATOMS: atom_id res chain seq x y z
N MET A 1 6.47 13.79 -16.52
CA MET A 1 5.97 12.41 -16.74
C MET A 1 4.63 12.27 -16.02
N LYS A 2 3.58 11.72 -16.66
CA LYS A 2 2.27 11.60 -16.02
C LYS A 2 2.24 10.29 -15.21
N LEU A 3 2.35 10.36 -13.88
CA LEU A 3 2.35 9.19 -12.99
C LEU A 3 0.92 8.73 -12.63
N VAL A 4 -0.03 9.68 -12.56
CA VAL A 4 -1.43 9.41 -12.24
C VAL A 4 -2.27 9.77 -13.46
N TYR A 5 -3.08 8.80 -13.94
CA TYR A 5 -3.93 8.98 -15.11
C TYR A 5 -5.33 9.51 -14.77
N GLY A 6 -5.74 9.35 -13.53
CA GLY A 6 -7.03 9.83 -13.06
C GLY A 6 -7.35 9.36 -11.66
N THR A 7 -8.43 9.89 -11.12
CA THR A 7 -9.04 9.48 -9.86
C THR A 7 -10.51 9.18 -10.09
N ILE A 8 -11.07 8.25 -9.34
CA ILE A 8 -12.51 8.00 -9.27
C ILE A 8 -13.03 8.40 -7.89
N ARG A 9 -14.24 8.94 -7.87
CA ARG A 9 -14.95 9.23 -6.63
C ARG A 9 -16.01 8.16 -6.37
N THR A 10 -16.41 8.00 -5.12
CA THR A 10 -17.45 7.04 -4.70
C THR A 10 -18.68 7.05 -5.60
N LYS A 11 -19.14 8.24 -6.02
CA LYS A 11 -20.27 8.41 -6.95
C LYS A 11 -20.09 7.77 -8.34
N HIS A 12 -18.87 7.36 -8.69
CA HIS A 12 -18.57 6.67 -9.94
C HIS A 12 -18.60 5.15 -9.78
N LEU A 13 -18.80 4.66 -8.56
CA LEU A 13 -18.90 3.26 -8.22
C LEU A 13 -20.38 2.92 -8.04
N ILE A 14 -20.94 2.21 -8.98
CA ILE A 14 -22.40 1.99 -9.07
C ILE A 14 -22.84 0.77 -8.27
N ASP A 15 -21.99 -0.27 -8.17
CA ASP A 15 -22.34 -1.52 -7.52
C ASP A 15 -21.10 -2.31 -7.13
N PHE A 16 -20.99 -2.68 -5.85
CA PHE A 16 -19.95 -3.55 -5.32
C PHE A 16 -20.35 -5.02 -5.24
N HIS A 17 -21.63 -5.33 -5.46
CA HIS A 17 -22.11 -6.70 -5.35
C HIS A 17 -21.29 -7.63 -6.24
N ARG A 18 -20.71 -8.67 -5.64
CA ARG A 18 -19.83 -9.64 -6.32
C ARG A 18 -18.55 -9.05 -6.95
N LYS A 19 -18.19 -7.79 -6.70
CA LYS A 19 -16.89 -7.28 -7.13
C LYS A 19 -15.79 -7.89 -6.27
N LYS A 20 -14.71 -8.28 -6.90
CA LYS A 20 -13.50 -8.78 -6.22
C LYS A 20 -12.61 -7.59 -5.88
N VAL A 21 -12.24 -7.46 -4.62
CA VAL A 21 -11.50 -6.31 -4.11
C VAL A 21 -10.26 -6.78 -3.35
N ILE A 22 -9.17 -6.06 -3.51
CA ILE A 22 -8.00 -6.08 -2.64
C ILE A 22 -7.98 -4.75 -1.90
N MET A 23 -8.02 -4.80 -0.57
CA MET A 23 -7.87 -3.63 0.29
C MET A 23 -6.39 -3.37 0.55
N VAL A 24 -5.96 -2.13 0.41
CA VAL A 24 -4.56 -1.74 0.59
C VAL A 24 -4.51 -0.51 1.48
N ASP A 25 -3.62 -0.53 2.48
CA ASP A 25 -3.35 0.60 3.38
C ASP A 25 -4.52 1.01 4.29
N HIS A 26 -5.47 0.15 4.45
CA HIS A 26 -6.54 0.23 5.44
C HIS A 26 -7.26 -1.12 5.55
N ASN A 27 -7.89 -1.37 6.70
CA ASN A 27 -8.67 -2.58 6.95
C ASN A 27 -10.07 -2.31 7.52
N GLU A 28 -10.36 -1.08 7.92
CA GLU A 28 -11.67 -0.73 8.46
C GLU A 28 -12.63 -0.29 7.34
N PHE A 29 -13.83 -0.87 7.28
CA PHE A 29 -14.85 -0.50 6.27
C PHE A 29 -15.30 0.96 6.38
N SER A 30 -15.21 1.55 7.56
CA SER A 30 -15.49 2.97 7.79
C SER A 30 -14.51 3.92 7.05
N GLN A 31 -13.33 3.43 6.70
CA GLN A 31 -12.31 4.17 5.95
C GLN A 31 -12.36 3.87 4.45
N SER A 32 -13.21 2.95 4.05
CA SER A 32 -13.40 2.53 2.67
C SER A 32 -14.52 3.31 1.97
N VAL A 33 -14.72 2.96 0.71
CA VAL A 33 -15.84 3.48 -0.08
C VAL A 33 -17.16 2.85 0.39
N GLU A 34 -18.25 3.57 0.30
CA GLU A 34 -19.58 3.08 0.62
C GLU A 34 -19.92 1.83 -0.22
N GLY A 35 -20.50 0.82 0.40
CA GLY A 35 -20.87 -0.45 -0.24
C GLY A 35 -19.76 -1.50 -0.31
N ILE A 36 -18.56 -1.21 0.21
CA ILE A 36 -17.43 -2.17 0.19
C ILE A 36 -17.77 -3.50 0.89
N GLN A 37 -18.66 -3.49 1.88
CA GLN A 37 -19.12 -4.68 2.58
C GLN A 37 -19.85 -5.68 1.69
N ASP A 38 -20.36 -5.25 0.52
CA ASP A 38 -21.05 -6.09 -0.45
C ASP A 38 -20.09 -6.74 -1.47
N ALA A 39 -18.81 -6.37 -1.41
CA ALA A 39 -17.77 -6.93 -2.25
C ALA A 39 -17.20 -8.23 -1.68
N GLN A 40 -16.63 -9.05 -2.55
CA GLN A 40 -15.77 -10.15 -2.15
C GLN A 40 -14.36 -9.63 -1.88
N ILE A 41 -13.98 -9.56 -0.61
CA ILE A 41 -12.62 -9.15 -0.22
C ILE A 41 -11.68 -10.35 -0.41
N LEU A 42 -10.82 -10.28 -1.41
CA LEU A 42 -9.86 -11.35 -1.72
C LEU A 42 -8.63 -11.28 -0.83
N GLU A 43 -8.12 -10.08 -0.62
CA GLU A 43 -6.89 -9.85 0.12
C GLU A 43 -6.91 -8.49 0.81
N VAL A 44 -6.24 -8.42 1.95
CA VAL A 44 -5.90 -7.17 2.64
C VAL A 44 -4.40 -7.10 2.79
N VAL A 45 -3.77 -5.98 2.35
CA VAL A 45 -2.36 -5.68 2.55
C VAL A 45 -2.26 -4.38 3.33
N ASP A 46 -1.83 -4.45 4.59
CA ASP A 46 -1.93 -3.31 5.48
C ASP A 46 -0.87 -3.34 6.59
N HIS A 47 -0.51 -2.17 7.12
CA HIS A 47 0.42 -2.01 8.25
C HIS A 47 -0.27 -1.44 9.50
N HIS A 48 -1.54 -1.10 9.42
CA HIS A 48 -2.32 -0.57 10.54
C HIS A 48 -2.79 -1.66 11.49
N LYS A 49 -3.21 -1.25 12.69
CA LYS A 49 -3.91 -2.13 13.62
C LYS A 49 -5.22 -2.61 12.99
N PHE A 50 -5.58 -3.85 13.25
CA PHE A 50 -6.87 -4.40 12.87
C PHE A 50 -7.93 -4.05 13.93
N ALA A 51 -9.05 -3.49 13.49
CA ALA A 51 -10.20 -3.24 14.32
C ALA A 51 -11.49 -3.45 13.50
N ASN A 52 -12.46 -4.19 14.06
CA ASN A 52 -13.79 -4.38 13.47
C ASN A 52 -13.82 -4.86 12.01
N PHE A 53 -12.79 -5.62 11.58
CA PHE A 53 -12.74 -6.21 10.26
C PHE A 53 -13.41 -7.58 10.25
N GLN A 54 -14.40 -7.75 9.41
CA GLN A 54 -15.13 -9.00 9.25
C GLN A 54 -15.39 -9.26 7.77
N THR A 55 -15.25 -10.51 7.34
CA THR A 55 -15.57 -10.93 5.98
C THR A 55 -16.49 -12.14 6.00
N ASN A 56 -17.33 -12.27 4.97
CA ASN A 56 -18.23 -13.41 4.83
C ASN A 56 -17.52 -14.66 4.29
N GLU A 57 -16.34 -14.49 3.70
CA GLU A 57 -15.53 -15.54 3.09
C GLU A 57 -14.10 -15.49 3.60
N ALA A 58 -13.37 -16.59 3.43
CA ALA A 58 -11.95 -16.64 3.75
C ALA A 58 -11.19 -15.61 2.93
N THR A 59 -10.43 -14.77 3.60
CA THR A 59 -9.68 -13.66 3.01
C THR A 59 -8.19 -13.82 3.33
N LYS A 60 -7.34 -13.60 2.35
CA LYS A 60 -5.89 -13.54 2.59
C LYS A 60 -5.54 -12.22 3.27
N ILE A 61 -4.81 -12.27 4.37
CA ILE A 61 -4.38 -11.08 5.09
C ILE A 61 -2.86 -11.06 5.17
N ARG A 62 -2.25 -10.00 4.66
CA ARG A 62 -0.84 -9.71 4.81
C ARG A 62 -0.70 -8.42 5.63
N THR A 63 -0.30 -8.57 6.87
CA THR A 63 -0.04 -7.43 7.75
C THR A 63 1.32 -7.56 8.41
N GLU A 64 2.02 -6.43 8.55
CA GLU A 64 3.33 -6.37 9.15
C GLU A 64 3.49 -5.06 9.92
N PRO A 65 4.18 -5.06 11.07
CA PRO A 65 4.39 -3.85 11.87
C PRO A 65 5.54 -3.01 11.28
N VAL A 66 5.27 -2.35 10.16
CA VAL A 66 6.20 -1.46 9.44
C VAL A 66 5.62 -0.05 9.34
N GLY A 67 6.40 0.91 8.91
CA GLY A 67 5.99 2.31 8.82
C GLY A 67 5.12 2.65 7.62
N CYS A 68 5.05 1.77 6.60
CA CYS A 68 4.29 2.02 5.37
C CYS A 68 3.90 0.72 4.69
N THR A 69 2.68 0.64 4.17
CA THR A 69 2.23 -0.51 3.38
C THR A 69 3.09 -0.77 2.13
N SER A 70 3.69 0.26 1.54
CA SER A 70 4.60 0.08 0.40
C SER A 70 5.83 -0.76 0.73
N THR A 71 6.26 -0.80 1.99
CA THR A 71 7.32 -1.69 2.47
C THR A 71 6.89 -3.17 2.35
N ILE A 72 5.63 -3.47 2.69
CA ILE A 72 5.05 -4.81 2.53
C ILE A 72 4.93 -5.17 1.05
N VAL A 73 4.40 -4.25 0.24
CA VAL A 73 4.22 -4.44 -1.22
C VAL A 73 5.57 -4.74 -1.89
N TYR A 74 6.63 -4.02 -1.52
CA TYR A 74 7.96 -4.34 -2.04
C TYR A 74 8.43 -5.74 -1.63
N GLY A 75 8.11 -6.17 -0.41
CA GLY A 75 8.32 -7.55 0.03
C GLY A 75 7.63 -8.57 -0.88
N LEU A 76 6.38 -8.31 -1.27
CA LEU A 76 5.64 -9.18 -2.20
C LEU A 76 6.31 -9.22 -3.59
N TYR A 77 6.85 -8.11 -4.09
CA TYR A 77 7.66 -8.10 -5.33
C TYR A 77 8.87 -9.03 -5.21
N LYS A 78 9.59 -8.97 -4.08
CA LYS A 78 10.75 -9.83 -3.83
C LYS A 78 10.37 -11.32 -3.73
N GLU A 79 9.28 -11.65 -3.03
CA GLU A 79 8.76 -13.01 -2.92
C GLU A 79 8.37 -13.58 -4.30
N ALA A 80 7.78 -12.75 -5.15
CA ALA A 80 7.44 -13.11 -6.53
C ALA A 80 8.64 -13.15 -7.48
N LYS A 81 9.84 -12.72 -7.04
CA LYS A 81 11.04 -12.56 -7.87
C LYS A 81 10.83 -11.63 -9.07
N ILE A 82 10.08 -10.57 -8.85
CA ILE A 82 9.79 -9.51 -9.83
C ILE A 82 10.41 -8.22 -9.30
N GLU A 83 10.97 -7.40 -10.18
CA GLU A 83 11.39 -6.05 -9.82
C GLU A 83 10.33 -5.03 -10.28
N PRO A 84 9.97 -4.05 -9.42
CA PRO A 84 9.14 -2.95 -9.86
C PRO A 84 9.87 -2.10 -10.90
N ASP A 85 9.14 -1.55 -11.85
CA ASP A 85 9.70 -0.57 -12.78
C ASP A 85 10.07 0.75 -12.07
N GLU A 86 10.82 1.61 -12.76
CA GLU A 86 11.30 2.89 -12.23
C GLU A 86 10.18 3.76 -11.66
N LYS A 87 9.00 3.79 -12.33
CA LYS A 87 7.86 4.60 -11.90
C LYS A 87 7.20 4.04 -10.65
N THR A 88 7.00 2.73 -10.62
CA THR A 88 6.44 2.02 -9.47
C THR A 88 7.36 2.13 -8.26
N ALA A 89 8.68 1.97 -8.47
CA ALA A 89 9.68 2.16 -7.42
C ALA A 89 9.65 3.59 -6.86
N LEU A 90 9.52 4.60 -7.74
CA LEU A 90 9.42 6.00 -7.34
C LEU A 90 8.17 6.26 -6.49
N LEU A 91 7.02 5.73 -6.88
CA LEU A 91 5.76 5.89 -6.13
C LEU A 91 5.84 5.22 -4.76
N MET A 92 6.36 3.99 -4.69
CA MET A 92 6.53 3.30 -3.42
C MET A 92 7.53 4.02 -2.50
N LEU A 93 8.64 4.53 -3.04
CA LEU A 93 9.59 5.35 -2.28
C LEU A 93 8.91 6.58 -1.71
N SER A 94 8.16 7.32 -2.52
CA SER A 94 7.43 8.51 -2.08
C SER A 94 6.45 8.21 -0.95
N ALA A 95 5.73 7.10 -1.03
CA ALA A 95 4.81 6.67 0.02
C ALA A 95 5.56 6.38 1.33
N ILE A 96 6.66 5.62 1.29
CA ILE A 96 7.46 5.32 2.49
C ILE A 96 7.98 6.61 3.12
N LEU A 97 8.52 7.53 2.34
CA LEU A 97 9.05 8.80 2.86
C LEU A 97 7.96 9.67 3.49
N SER A 98 6.76 9.69 2.89
CA SER A 98 5.60 10.39 3.42
C SER A 98 5.15 9.81 4.76
N ASP A 99 4.88 8.52 4.83
CA ASP A 99 4.33 7.87 6.02
C ASP A 99 5.32 7.82 7.18
N THR A 100 6.61 7.70 6.85
CA THR A 100 7.67 7.67 7.87
C THR A 100 8.21 9.06 8.22
N LEU A 101 7.67 10.13 7.65
CA LEU A 101 8.17 11.50 7.82
C LEU A 101 9.69 11.59 7.62
N LEU A 102 10.14 11.09 6.49
CA LEU A 102 11.56 10.96 6.15
C LEU A 102 12.33 10.22 7.28
N PHE A 103 11.81 9.05 7.66
CA PHE A 103 12.34 8.14 8.70
C PHE A 103 12.32 8.69 10.13
N LYS A 104 11.62 9.79 10.39
CA LYS A 104 11.51 10.43 11.70
C LYS A 104 10.29 9.97 12.51
N SER A 105 9.34 9.29 11.86
CA SER A 105 8.16 8.76 12.54
C SER A 105 8.54 7.67 13.55
N PRO A 106 7.92 7.62 14.73
CA PRO A 106 8.13 6.55 15.69
C PRO A 106 7.67 5.17 15.18
N THR A 107 6.86 5.15 14.13
CA THR A 107 6.42 3.91 13.46
C THR A 107 7.42 3.41 12.40
N CYS A 108 8.41 4.24 12.03
CA CYS A 108 9.43 3.86 11.07
C CYS A 108 10.28 2.71 11.58
N THR A 109 10.46 1.69 10.77
CA THR A 109 11.30 0.54 11.09
C THR A 109 12.58 0.52 10.28
N GLN A 110 13.55 -0.28 10.72
CA GLN A 110 14.78 -0.51 9.95
C GLN A 110 14.49 -1.07 8.55
N ARG A 111 13.43 -1.88 8.44
CA ARG A 111 12.99 -2.45 7.15
C ARG A 111 12.49 -1.38 6.17
N ASP A 112 11.77 -0.36 6.66
CA ASP A 112 11.34 0.77 5.83
C ASP A 112 12.54 1.51 5.23
N ILE A 113 13.57 1.73 6.04
CA ILE A 113 14.81 2.40 5.61
C ILE A 113 15.54 1.58 4.54
N GLU A 114 15.66 0.26 4.72
CA GLU A 114 16.32 -0.64 3.77
C GLU A 114 15.57 -0.68 2.44
N VAL A 115 14.24 -0.85 2.50
CA VAL A 115 13.37 -0.86 1.32
C VAL A 115 13.44 0.48 0.58
N ALA A 116 13.39 1.60 1.29
CA ALA A 116 13.51 2.92 0.69
C ALA A 116 14.84 3.10 -0.08
N LYS A 117 15.95 2.61 0.49
CA LYS A 117 17.25 2.64 -0.20
C LYS A 117 17.28 1.79 -1.47
N ASP A 118 16.65 0.63 -1.46
CA ASP A 118 16.56 -0.23 -2.64
C ASP A 118 15.66 0.39 -3.71
N LEU A 119 14.51 0.92 -3.30
CA LEU A 119 13.60 1.63 -4.21
C LEU A 119 14.25 2.88 -4.81
N ALA A 120 15.04 3.63 -4.04
CA ALA A 120 15.78 4.79 -4.54
C ALA A 120 16.75 4.41 -5.67
N LYS A 121 17.45 3.28 -5.54
CA LYS A 121 18.34 2.76 -6.61
C LYS A 121 17.53 2.47 -7.88
N LEU A 122 16.40 1.75 -7.75
CA LEU A 122 15.53 1.40 -8.87
C LEU A 122 14.90 2.65 -9.52
N ALA A 123 14.52 3.64 -8.70
CA ALA A 123 13.97 4.92 -9.13
C ALA A 123 15.03 5.92 -9.61
N LYS A 124 16.32 5.56 -9.56
CA LYS A 124 17.47 6.43 -9.93
C LYS A 124 17.57 7.72 -9.12
N ILE A 125 17.06 7.69 -7.87
CA ILE A 125 17.18 8.79 -6.92
C ILE A 125 18.52 8.69 -6.21
N LYS A 126 19.37 9.70 -6.39
CA LYS A 126 20.72 9.72 -5.81
C LYS A 126 20.74 10.17 -4.35
N ASP A 127 19.81 11.01 -3.98
CA ASP A 127 19.76 11.65 -2.66
C ASP A 127 18.31 11.69 -2.18
N ILE A 128 17.99 10.79 -1.24
CA ILE A 128 16.63 10.64 -0.70
C ILE A 128 16.21 11.88 0.10
N GLU A 129 17.16 12.55 0.78
CA GLU A 129 16.86 13.71 1.61
C GLU A 129 16.50 14.95 0.80
N LYS A 130 16.93 14.99 -0.46
CA LYS A 130 16.64 16.09 -1.39
C LYS A 130 15.48 15.80 -2.33
N TYR A 131 14.99 14.56 -2.32
CA TYR A 131 13.84 14.15 -3.10
C TYR A 131 12.54 14.59 -2.44
#